data_c2d0b8c597fc4ff0e5c649379556ce0e
#
_entry.id   c2d0b8c597fc4ff0e5c649379556ce0e
#
_cell.length_a   1.000
_cell.length_b   1.000
_cell.length_c   1.000
_cell.angle_alpha   90.00
_cell.angle_beta   90.00
_cell.angle_gamma   90.00
#
_symmetry.space_group_name_H-M   'P 1'
#
loop_
_entity.id
_entity.type
_entity.pdbx_description
1 polymer ?
#
loop_
_entity_poly.entity_id
_entity_poly.type
_entity_poly.pdbx_seq_one_letter_code
_entity_poly.pdbx_strand_id
1 'polypeptide(L)'
;YTTGETTMYERKDNWRGALDYSWSPVYKAWEPFKGLKNKSKWLDILKRFGLNWLPQNIAFNTEMTRDYYELQERDMETLMSGSAGVDSKLPLTFSEQFLWNREFSINWDLTKNLHMNFQSATHAQIEEPYTPVNKDLYADQYHAWKDSVWTSIRHWGAPLDYSQNFQASYRLPLNLLPVFDWVNSDASYNANYSWERGTEDEEGNSYGNTINTQRELTLNGNFNLVKLYNHVPFLKKVNDKFDRTQSRAQMQRKKQEKKKKKQEAKEQAADPKKVLPKNKRAFEREITLLPDT
;
A
#
# COMPACT_ATOMS: atom_id res chain seq x y z
N TYR A 1 -32.77 -18.85 7.72
CA TYR A 1 -33.83 -18.87 8.77
C TYR A 1 -33.55 -20.02 9.72
N THR A 2 -33.52 -19.73 11.00
CA THR A 2 -33.39 -20.73 12.05
C THR A 2 -34.55 -20.57 13.04
N THR A 3 -34.99 -21.67 13.63
CA THR A 3 -36.00 -21.68 14.67
C THR A 3 -35.50 -22.54 15.83
N GLY A 4 -35.83 -22.15 17.06
CA GLY A 4 -35.48 -22.84 18.29
C GLY A 4 -36.57 -22.76 19.33
N GLU A 5 -36.31 -23.22 20.57
CA GLU A 5 -37.28 -23.17 21.66
C GLU A 5 -37.63 -21.73 22.02
N THR A 6 -36.63 -20.86 22.13
CA THR A 6 -36.80 -19.42 22.45
C THR A 6 -36.86 -18.56 21.20
N THR A 7 -36.20 -18.96 20.14
CA THR A 7 -36.14 -18.23 18.85
C THR A 7 -37.31 -18.65 17.98
N MET A 8 -38.20 -17.73 17.69
CA MET A 8 -39.27 -17.94 16.73
C MET A 8 -38.80 -17.88 15.31
N TYR A 9 -37.90 -16.92 15.02
CA TYR A 9 -37.43 -16.60 13.70
C TYR A 9 -36.13 -15.82 13.79
N GLU A 10 -35.15 -16.24 12.98
CA GLU A 10 -33.88 -15.55 12.84
C GLU A 10 -33.50 -15.51 11.34
N ARG A 11 -33.07 -14.34 10.89
CA ARG A 11 -32.65 -14.13 9.52
C ARG A 11 -31.34 -13.36 9.49
N LYS A 12 -30.38 -13.84 8.71
CA LYS A 12 -29.11 -13.17 8.40
C LYS A 12 -28.97 -13.05 6.90
N ASP A 13 -28.78 -11.83 6.41
CA ASP A 13 -28.52 -11.53 5.01
C ASP A 13 -27.23 -10.74 4.93
N ASN A 14 -26.17 -11.39 4.50
CA ASN A 14 -24.88 -10.75 4.33
C ASN A 14 -24.47 -10.86 2.87
N TRP A 15 -24.12 -9.75 2.25
CA TRP A 15 -23.56 -9.75 0.93
C TRP A 15 -22.42 -8.75 0.80
N ARG A 16 -21.52 -9.02 -0.15
CA ARG A 16 -20.38 -8.19 -0.46
C ARG A 16 -20.23 -8.12 -1.98
N GLY A 17 -20.09 -6.91 -2.49
CA GLY A 17 -19.78 -6.64 -3.90
C GLY A 17 -18.54 -5.75 -3.97
N ALA A 18 -17.58 -6.14 -4.80
CA ALA A 18 -16.37 -5.35 -5.02
C ALA A 18 -16.08 -5.17 -6.51
N LEU A 19 -15.56 -4.02 -6.88
CA LEU A 19 -15.07 -3.70 -8.21
C LEU A 19 -13.68 -3.08 -8.09
N ASP A 20 -12.70 -3.73 -8.70
CA ASP A 20 -11.33 -3.26 -8.78
C ASP A 20 -11.00 -2.89 -10.22
N TYR A 21 -10.59 -1.66 -10.42
CA TYR A 21 -10.17 -1.15 -11.71
C TYR A 21 -8.75 -0.61 -11.62
N SER A 22 -7.88 -1.06 -12.51
CA SER A 22 -6.52 -0.56 -12.62
C SER A 22 -6.15 -0.30 -14.07
N TRP A 23 -5.65 0.88 -14.33
CA TRP A 23 -5.23 1.30 -15.65
C TRP A 23 -3.78 1.78 -15.63
N SER A 24 -2.94 1.10 -16.41
CA SER A 24 -1.50 1.39 -16.52
C SER A 24 -1.13 1.59 -17.99
N PRO A 25 -1.24 2.83 -18.49
CA PRO A 25 -0.96 3.12 -19.89
C PRO A 25 0.53 2.98 -20.22
N VAL A 26 0.82 2.42 -21.38
CA VAL A 26 2.17 2.42 -21.94
C VAL A 26 2.35 3.72 -22.74
N TYR A 27 3.31 4.55 -22.33
CA TYR A 27 3.59 5.82 -22.96
C TYR A 27 5.09 6.04 -23.19
N LYS A 28 5.40 6.93 -24.13
CA LYS A 28 6.76 7.46 -24.30
C LYS A 28 6.83 8.84 -23.67
N ALA A 29 7.87 9.07 -22.87
CA ALA A 29 8.16 10.41 -22.37
C ALA A 29 8.36 11.38 -23.55
N TRP A 30 7.71 12.53 -23.48
CA TRP A 30 7.97 13.61 -24.40
C TRP A 30 9.27 14.33 -24.03
N GLU A 31 10.28 14.25 -24.89
CA GLU A 31 11.61 14.80 -24.69
C GLU A 31 11.86 15.94 -25.70
N PRO A 32 11.35 17.15 -25.46
CA PRO A 32 11.37 18.24 -26.45
C PRO A 32 12.78 18.70 -26.81
N PHE A 33 13.74 18.55 -25.91
CA PHE A 33 15.11 19.05 -26.06
C PHE A 33 16.13 17.97 -26.44
N LYS A 34 15.70 16.75 -26.71
CA LYS A 34 16.59 15.62 -27.06
C LYS A 34 17.40 15.87 -28.33
N GLY A 35 16.83 16.63 -29.28
CA GLY A 35 17.45 16.97 -30.56
C GLY A 35 18.51 18.08 -30.52
N LEU A 36 18.75 18.72 -29.38
CA LEU A 36 19.75 19.77 -29.26
C LEU A 36 21.18 19.22 -29.45
N LYS A 37 21.80 19.54 -30.59
CA LYS A 37 23.16 19.10 -30.93
C LYS A 37 24.29 19.84 -30.19
N ASN A 38 23.95 20.79 -29.34
CA ASN A 38 24.94 21.56 -28.58
C ASN A 38 25.66 20.67 -27.54
N LYS A 39 27.01 20.73 -27.54
CA LYS A 39 27.87 19.92 -26.64
C LYS A 39 28.07 20.55 -25.24
N SER A 40 27.36 21.63 -24.91
CA SER A 40 27.51 22.31 -23.64
C SER A 40 26.96 21.43 -22.50
N LYS A 41 27.79 21.16 -21.49
CA LYS A 41 27.40 20.43 -20.28
C LYS A 41 26.30 21.09 -19.50
N TRP A 42 26.17 22.41 -19.58
CA TRP A 42 25.08 23.16 -18.92
C TRP A 42 23.71 22.85 -19.51
N LEU A 43 23.64 22.48 -20.77
CA LEU A 43 22.39 22.12 -21.44
C LEU A 43 22.02 20.65 -21.26
N ASP A 44 22.83 19.86 -20.57
CA ASP A 44 22.55 18.44 -20.35
C ASP A 44 21.31 18.23 -19.45
N ILE A 45 21.00 19.17 -18.55
CA ILE A 45 19.75 19.18 -17.77
C ILE A 45 18.55 19.28 -18.70
N LEU A 46 18.57 20.23 -19.64
CA LEU A 46 17.47 20.43 -20.59
C LEU A 46 17.32 19.23 -21.54
N LYS A 47 18.43 18.67 -22.02
CA LYS A 47 18.39 17.48 -22.91
C LYS A 47 17.80 16.25 -22.24
N ARG A 48 18.00 16.11 -20.93
CA ARG A 48 17.49 14.99 -20.15
C ARG A 48 16.08 15.23 -19.61
N PHE A 49 15.54 16.45 -19.80
CA PHE A 49 14.19 16.75 -19.42
C PHE A 49 13.21 15.92 -20.25
N GLY A 50 12.36 15.22 -19.59
CA GLY A 50 11.28 14.45 -20.20
C GLY A 50 10.01 14.64 -19.37
N LEU A 51 8.91 14.87 -20.05
CA LEU A 51 7.60 15.05 -19.46
C LEU A 51 6.71 13.86 -19.83
N ASN A 52 6.07 13.28 -18.83
CA ASN A 52 5.08 12.23 -19.00
C ASN A 52 3.68 12.80 -18.81
N TRP A 53 2.90 12.83 -19.87
CA TRP A 53 1.52 13.35 -19.85
C TRP A 53 0.56 12.43 -19.11
N LEU A 54 0.81 11.12 -19.15
CA LEU A 54 -0.05 10.12 -18.54
C LEU A 54 0.56 9.61 -17.24
N PRO A 55 -0.26 9.29 -16.24
CA PRO A 55 0.19 8.62 -15.04
C PRO A 55 0.67 7.21 -15.36
N GLN A 56 1.55 6.66 -14.51
CA GLN A 56 1.98 5.27 -14.62
C GLN A 56 0.87 4.29 -14.28
N ASN A 57 0.08 4.63 -13.28
CA ASN A 57 -1.01 3.82 -12.81
C ASN A 57 -2.11 4.70 -12.23
N ILE A 58 -3.36 4.37 -12.56
CA ILE A 58 -4.56 4.84 -11.86
C ILE A 58 -5.30 3.59 -11.41
N ALA A 59 -5.61 3.50 -10.13
CA ALA A 59 -6.45 2.44 -9.61
C ALA A 59 -7.63 3.02 -8.84
N PHE A 60 -8.76 2.35 -8.98
CA PHE A 60 -10.00 2.65 -8.29
C PHE A 60 -10.58 1.33 -7.78
N ASN A 61 -10.69 1.21 -6.47
CA ASN A 61 -11.28 0.08 -5.80
C ASN A 61 -12.55 0.53 -5.11
N THR A 62 -13.61 -0.22 -5.23
CA THR A 62 -14.86 0.06 -4.55
C THR A 62 -15.48 -1.23 -4.04
N GLU A 63 -15.92 -1.21 -2.79
CA GLU A 63 -16.50 -2.34 -2.11
C GLU A 63 -17.76 -1.91 -1.36
N MET A 64 -18.82 -2.64 -1.57
CA MET A 64 -20.07 -2.51 -0.83
C MET A 64 -20.27 -3.77 0.01
N THR A 65 -20.56 -3.59 1.29
CA THR A 65 -20.85 -4.67 2.23
C THR A 65 -22.13 -4.36 2.98
N ARG A 66 -23.08 -5.26 2.93
CA ARG A 66 -24.32 -5.14 3.68
C ARG A 66 -24.47 -6.32 4.60
N ASP A 67 -24.66 -6.03 5.87
CA ASP A 67 -24.98 -6.99 6.93
C ASP A 67 -26.35 -6.64 7.49
N TYR A 68 -27.29 -7.56 7.40
CA TYR A 68 -28.63 -7.43 7.94
C TYR A 68 -28.91 -8.61 8.83
N TYR A 69 -29.37 -8.34 10.04
CA TYR A 69 -29.76 -9.31 11.04
C TYR A 69 -31.14 -9.00 11.57
N GLU A 70 -32.01 -10.00 11.70
CA GLU A 70 -33.39 -9.90 12.16
C GLU A 70 -33.66 -11.07 13.10
N LEU A 71 -34.16 -10.76 14.28
CA LEU A 71 -34.47 -11.75 15.33
C LEU A 71 -35.83 -11.47 15.92
N GLN A 72 -36.66 -12.50 15.98
CA GLN A 72 -37.91 -12.52 16.72
C GLN A 72 -37.89 -13.64 17.72
N GLU A 73 -38.01 -13.28 18.99
CA GLU A 73 -38.05 -14.22 20.08
C GLU A 73 -39.49 -14.47 20.59
N ARG A 74 -39.65 -15.58 21.25
CA ARG A 74 -40.92 -15.92 21.91
C ARG A 74 -40.90 -15.36 23.33
N ASP A 75 -42.04 -14.85 23.76
CA ASP A 75 -42.26 -14.52 25.15
C ASP A 75 -42.55 -15.82 25.93
N MET A 76 -41.52 -16.34 26.57
CA MET A 76 -41.57 -17.58 27.29
C MET A 76 -42.43 -17.47 28.55
N GLU A 77 -42.56 -16.28 29.16
CA GLU A 77 -43.35 -16.04 30.32
C GLU A 77 -44.87 -16.16 29.98
N THR A 78 -45.28 -15.52 28.91
CA THR A 78 -46.65 -15.64 28.39
C THR A 78 -46.97 -17.06 27.95
N LEU A 79 -46.00 -17.76 27.37
CA LEU A 79 -46.17 -19.15 26.91
C LEU A 79 -46.30 -20.13 28.08
N MET A 80 -45.54 -19.95 29.15
CA MET A 80 -45.59 -20.78 30.36
C MET A 80 -46.82 -20.49 31.24
N SER A 81 -47.34 -19.27 31.23
CA SER A 81 -48.53 -18.89 31.98
C SER A 81 -49.85 -19.49 31.44
N GLY A 82 -49.79 -20.18 30.29
CA GLY A 82 -50.94 -20.84 29.69
C GLY A 82 -52.03 -19.90 29.16
N SER A 83 -51.70 -18.63 28.91
CA SER A 83 -52.59 -17.65 28.32
C SER A 83 -52.77 -17.97 26.84
N ALA A 84 -53.52 -19.00 26.53
CA ALA A 84 -53.83 -19.43 25.17
C ALA A 84 -54.61 -18.30 24.45
N GLY A 85 -53.99 -17.67 23.46
CA GLY A 85 -54.61 -16.64 22.64
C GLY A 85 -53.90 -15.28 22.63
N VAL A 86 -52.93 -15.07 23.52
CA VAL A 86 -52.04 -13.89 23.46
C VAL A 86 -50.89 -14.16 22.53
N ASP A 87 -50.57 -13.20 21.65
CA ASP A 87 -49.43 -13.28 20.73
C ASP A 87 -48.14 -13.33 21.58
N SER A 88 -47.59 -14.54 21.76
CA SER A 88 -46.40 -14.78 22.59
C SER A 88 -45.10 -14.40 21.85
N LYS A 89 -45.13 -13.25 21.19
CA LYS A 89 -43.99 -12.72 20.40
C LYS A 89 -43.43 -11.48 21.08
N LEU A 90 -42.12 -11.46 21.29
CA LEU A 90 -41.43 -10.25 21.64
C LEU A 90 -41.30 -9.32 20.40
N PRO A 91 -41.09 -8.02 20.60
CA PRO A 91 -40.86 -7.11 19.48
C PRO A 91 -39.73 -7.60 18.58
N LEU A 92 -39.89 -7.40 17.26
CA LEU A 92 -38.86 -7.71 16.28
C LEU A 92 -37.62 -6.86 16.52
N THR A 93 -36.49 -7.51 16.73
CA THR A 93 -35.19 -6.86 16.85
C THR A 93 -34.43 -7.04 15.54
N PHE A 94 -33.87 -5.96 15.00
CA PHE A 94 -33.06 -6.03 13.80
C PHE A 94 -31.87 -5.08 13.90
N SER A 95 -30.83 -5.42 13.18
CA SER A 95 -29.60 -4.64 13.02
C SER A 95 -29.24 -4.59 11.53
N GLU A 96 -28.86 -3.43 11.07
CA GLU A 96 -28.53 -3.20 9.69
C GLU A 96 -27.26 -2.35 9.59
N GLN A 97 -26.37 -2.75 8.68
CA GLN A 97 -25.16 -2.01 8.37
C GLN A 97 -24.92 -2.13 6.89
N PHE A 98 -24.89 -1.02 6.19
CA PHE A 98 -24.57 -0.98 4.77
C PHE A 98 -23.43 0.00 4.55
N LEU A 99 -22.24 -0.53 4.26
CA LEU A 99 -21.01 0.23 4.08
C LEU A 99 -20.61 0.26 2.61
N TRP A 100 -20.05 1.38 2.20
CA TRP A 100 -19.49 1.60 0.90
C TRP A 100 -18.09 2.19 1.00
N ASN A 101 -17.09 1.35 0.78
CA ASN A 101 -15.68 1.72 0.80
C ASN A 101 -15.23 2.04 -0.62
N ARG A 102 -14.46 3.11 -0.77
CA ARG A 102 -13.92 3.57 -2.06
C ARG A 102 -12.49 4.00 -1.86
N GLU A 103 -11.61 3.48 -2.70
CA GLU A 103 -10.21 3.84 -2.70
C GLU A 103 -9.81 4.30 -4.10
N PHE A 104 -9.07 5.37 -4.17
CA PHE A 104 -8.52 5.91 -5.40
C PHE A 104 -7.03 6.12 -5.24
N SER A 105 -6.24 5.66 -6.20
CA SER A 105 -4.81 5.90 -6.21
C SER A 105 -4.30 6.29 -7.60
N ILE A 106 -3.34 7.20 -7.61
CA ILE A 106 -2.66 7.62 -8.82
C ILE A 106 -1.17 7.71 -8.57
N ASN A 107 -0.38 7.02 -9.41
CA ASN A 107 1.07 7.10 -9.44
C ASN A 107 1.48 7.81 -10.72
N TRP A 108 2.18 8.92 -10.60
CA TRP A 108 2.57 9.73 -11.73
C TRP A 108 4.03 10.18 -11.65
N ASP A 109 4.83 9.68 -12.57
CA ASP A 109 6.17 10.19 -12.83
C ASP A 109 6.09 11.35 -13.82
N LEU A 110 5.75 12.54 -13.33
CA LEU A 110 5.56 13.71 -14.18
C LEU A 110 6.81 14.03 -15.01
N THR A 111 7.97 13.88 -14.39
CA THR A 111 9.26 13.97 -15.07
C THR A 111 10.16 12.80 -14.64
N LYS A 112 11.31 12.64 -15.28
CA LYS A 112 12.30 11.62 -14.88
C LYS A 112 12.80 11.74 -13.44
N ASN A 113 12.63 12.90 -12.83
CA ASN A 113 13.12 13.20 -11.48
C ASN A 113 12.00 13.54 -10.49
N LEU A 114 10.78 13.76 -10.96
CA LEU A 114 9.63 14.10 -10.12
C LEU A 114 8.62 12.95 -10.18
N HIS A 115 8.47 12.30 -9.03
CA HIS A 115 7.54 11.21 -8.79
C HIS A 115 6.46 11.70 -7.84
N MET A 116 5.22 11.47 -8.19
CA MET A 116 4.05 11.87 -7.40
C MET A 116 3.18 10.65 -7.16
N ASN A 117 2.72 10.50 -5.93
CA ASN A 117 1.76 9.50 -5.52
C ASN A 117 0.62 10.20 -4.80
N PHE A 118 -0.60 9.86 -5.16
CA PHE A 118 -1.80 10.31 -4.47
C PHE A 118 -2.68 9.10 -4.17
N GLN A 119 -3.15 9.03 -2.94
CA GLN A 119 -4.09 8.01 -2.47
C GLN A 119 -5.20 8.69 -1.71
N SER A 120 -6.43 8.25 -1.91
CA SER A 120 -7.56 8.66 -1.09
C SER A 120 -8.44 7.45 -0.78
N ALA A 121 -8.93 7.39 0.45
CA ALA A 121 -9.87 6.39 0.91
C ALA A 121 -11.09 7.10 1.53
N THR A 122 -12.27 6.58 1.25
CA THR A 122 -13.53 7.06 1.80
C THR A 122 -14.32 5.85 2.27
N HIS A 123 -14.70 5.85 3.53
CA HIS A 123 -15.67 4.93 4.07
C HIS A 123 -17.00 5.68 4.24
N ALA A 124 -18.05 5.18 3.65
CA ALA A 124 -19.37 5.78 3.70
C ALA A 124 -20.39 4.75 4.11
N GLN A 125 -21.43 5.21 4.77
CA GLN A 125 -22.62 4.43 5.08
C GLN A 125 -23.71 4.75 4.04
N ILE A 126 -24.33 3.71 3.51
CA ILE A 126 -25.57 3.85 2.77
C ILE A 126 -26.68 3.93 3.81
N GLU A 127 -27.41 5.03 3.80
CA GLU A 127 -28.50 5.26 4.76
C GLU A 127 -29.69 4.37 4.41
N GLU A 128 -30.08 3.54 5.35
CA GLU A 128 -31.28 2.70 5.31
C GLU A 128 -32.29 3.22 6.33
N PRO A 129 -33.59 3.26 6.00
CA PRO A 129 -34.59 3.55 7.00
C PRO A 129 -34.66 2.37 7.99
N TYR A 130 -34.72 2.66 9.28
CA TYR A 130 -34.81 1.66 10.33
C TYR A 130 -36.18 0.94 10.29
N THR A 131 -36.31 0.01 9.34
CA THR A 131 -37.56 -0.74 9.09
C THR A 131 -37.21 -2.17 8.66
N PRO A 132 -38.06 -3.16 9.03
CA PRO A 132 -37.85 -4.54 8.58
C PRO A 132 -37.85 -4.65 7.04
N VAL A 133 -36.84 -5.28 6.48
CA VAL A 133 -36.69 -5.45 5.02
C VAL A 133 -37.24 -6.81 4.60
N ASN A 134 -38.56 -6.97 4.63
CA ASN A 134 -39.23 -8.18 4.17
C ASN A 134 -40.29 -7.83 3.14
N LYS A 135 -40.03 -8.17 1.87
CA LYS A 135 -40.93 -7.86 0.74
C LYS A 135 -42.30 -8.53 0.87
N ASP A 136 -42.35 -9.73 1.43
CA ASP A 136 -43.57 -10.52 1.45
C ASP A 136 -44.49 -10.12 2.61
N LEU A 137 -43.90 -9.66 3.72
CA LEU A 137 -44.66 -9.25 4.92
C LEU A 137 -44.91 -7.73 4.94
N TYR A 138 -43.99 -6.92 4.40
CA TYR A 138 -44.00 -5.47 4.53
C TYR A 138 -43.67 -4.80 3.17
N ALA A 139 -44.51 -5.04 2.17
CA ALA A 139 -44.25 -4.58 0.79
C ALA A 139 -44.02 -3.06 0.66
N ASP A 140 -44.82 -2.25 1.36
CA ASP A 140 -44.74 -0.78 1.31
C ASP A 140 -43.43 -0.29 1.95
N GLN A 141 -43.03 -0.88 3.08
CA GLN A 141 -41.76 -0.55 3.74
C GLN A 141 -40.56 -0.97 2.90
N TYR A 142 -40.64 -2.11 2.22
CA TYR A 142 -39.62 -2.55 1.29
C TYR A 142 -39.44 -1.59 0.12
N HIS A 143 -40.51 -1.03 -0.43
CA HIS A 143 -40.42 -0.02 -1.50
C HIS A 143 -39.78 1.27 -0.99
N ALA A 144 -40.18 1.76 0.18
CA ALA A 144 -39.57 2.94 0.80
C ALA A 144 -38.08 2.73 1.11
N TRP A 145 -37.73 1.54 1.63
CA TRP A 145 -36.33 1.15 1.85
C TRP A 145 -35.53 1.19 0.56
N LYS A 146 -36.04 0.57 -0.52
CA LYS A 146 -35.37 0.54 -1.82
C LYS A 146 -35.13 1.95 -2.37
N ASP A 147 -36.12 2.83 -2.27
CA ASP A 147 -36.00 4.21 -2.74
C ASP A 147 -34.99 5.02 -1.92
N SER A 148 -34.95 4.83 -0.60
CA SER A 148 -33.97 5.46 0.29
C SER A 148 -32.55 5.00 -0.04
N VAL A 149 -32.33 3.69 -0.12
CA VAL A 149 -31.03 3.10 -0.47
C VAL A 149 -30.55 3.60 -1.84
N TRP A 150 -31.44 3.62 -2.85
CA TRP A 150 -31.09 4.10 -4.17
C TRP A 150 -30.75 5.59 -4.18
N THR A 151 -31.45 6.38 -3.40
CA THR A 151 -31.19 7.80 -3.21
C THR A 151 -29.83 8.01 -2.52
N SER A 152 -29.55 7.26 -1.45
CA SER A 152 -28.27 7.31 -0.76
C SER A 152 -27.10 6.92 -1.68
N ILE A 153 -27.24 5.84 -2.47
CA ILE A 153 -26.23 5.44 -3.46
C ILE A 153 -25.99 6.55 -4.50
N ARG A 154 -27.05 7.20 -5.00
CA ARG A 154 -26.94 8.31 -5.96
C ARG A 154 -26.19 9.50 -5.38
N HIS A 155 -26.27 9.75 -4.09
CA HIS A 155 -25.55 10.80 -3.37
C HIS A 155 -24.21 10.34 -2.78
N TRP A 156 -23.72 9.18 -3.18
CA TRP A 156 -22.44 8.61 -2.76
C TRP A 156 -22.38 8.16 -1.28
N GLY A 157 -23.53 7.97 -0.66
CA GLY A 157 -23.65 7.62 0.75
C GLY A 157 -23.27 8.77 1.69
N ALA A 158 -23.47 8.55 2.97
CA ALA A 158 -23.08 9.48 4.02
C ALA A 158 -21.63 9.13 4.48
N PRO A 159 -20.62 10.00 4.22
CA PRO A 159 -19.25 9.69 4.57
C PRO A 159 -19.10 9.56 6.09
N LEU A 160 -18.40 8.50 6.52
CA LEU A 160 -18.01 8.27 7.92
C LEU A 160 -16.63 8.82 8.18
N ASP A 161 -15.71 8.49 7.28
CA ASP A 161 -14.36 9.02 7.28
C ASP A 161 -13.84 9.22 5.84
N TYR A 162 -12.86 10.09 5.73
CA TYR A 162 -12.14 10.38 4.51
C TYR A 162 -10.68 10.59 4.83
N SER A 163 -9.80 9.93 4.10
CA SER A 163 -8.37 10.14 4.19
C SER A 163 -7.74 10.34 2.83
N GLN A 164 -6.72 11.18 2.79
CA GLN A 164 -5.88 11.35 1.60
C GLN A 164 -4.41 11.46 1.99
N ASN A 165 -3.57 10.87 1.19
CA ASN A 165 -2.13 10.97 1.26
C ASN A 165 -1.60 11.49 -0.08
N PHE A 166 -0.82 12.53 -0.05
CA PHE A 166 -0.10 13.05 -1.20
C PHE A 166 1.39 13.02 -0.91
N GLN A 167 2.14 12.34 -1.75
CA GLN A 167 3.59 12.26 -1.69
C GLN A 167 4.19 12.72 -3.00
N ALA A 168 5.14 13.64 -2.93
CA ALA A 168 5.93 14.06 -4.08
C ALA A 168 7.42 13.95 -3.73
N SER A 169 8.19 13.31 -4.60
CA SER A 169 9.64 13.21 -4.46
C SER A 169 10.32 13.78 -5.69
N TYR A 170 11.24 14.69 -5.48
CA TYR A 170 11.97 15.35 -6.54
C TYR A 170 13.48 15.20 -6.33
N ARG A 171 14.14 14.53 -7.27
CA ARG A 171 15.59 14.46 -7.30
C ARG A 171 16.14 15.65 -8.07
N LEU A 172 16.80 16.55 -7.36
CA LEU A 172 17.41 17.72 -7.97
C LEU A 172 18.57 17.27 -8.86
N PRO A 173 18.55 17.59 -10.16
CA PRO A 173 19.59 17.18 -11.10
C PRO A 173 20.85 18.05 -11.01
N LEU A 174 21.29 18.42 -9.80
CA LEU A 174 22.46 19.25 -9.54
C LEU A 174 23.74 18.58 -10.04
N ASN A 175 23.80 17.26 -9.96
CA ASN A 175 24.93 16.46 -10.42
C ASN A 175 25.18 16.53 -11.93
N LEU A 176 24.25 17.07 -12.71
CA LEU A 176 24.42 17.32 -14.15
C LEU A 176 25.11 18.65 -14.43
N LEU A 177 25.15 19.54 -13.44
CA LEU A 177 25.86 20.81 -13.55
C LEU A 177 27.36 20.60 -13.29
N PRO A 178 28.25 21.14 -14.13
CA PRO A 178 29.70 20.90 -14.01
C PRO A 178 30.32 21.38 -12.68
N VAL A 179 29.67 22.36 -12.02
CA VAL A 179 30.13 22.92 -10.75
C VAL A 179 29.57 22.15 -9.55
N PHE A 180 28.42 21.49 -9.71
CA PHE A 180 27.68 20.80 -8.65
C PHE A 180 27.62 19.29 -8.83
N ASP A 181 28.49 18.69 -9.66
CA ASP A 181 28.53 17.24 -9.93
C ASP A 181 28.86 16.40 -8.70
N TRP A 182 29.35 17.02 -7.63
CA TRP A 182 29.64 16.44 -6.32
C TRP A 182 28.47 16.48 -5.35
N VAL A 183 27.34 17.16 -5.72
CA VAL A 183 26.14 17.29 -4.91
C VAL A 183 25.03 16.38 -5.46
N ASN A 184 24.51 15.50 -4.63
CA ASN A 184 23.26 14.79 -4.90
C ASN A 184 22.26 15.23 -3.85
N SER A 185 21.13 15.73 -4.29
CA SER A 185 20.09 16.23 -3.41
C SER A 185 18.72 15.76 -3.87
N ASP A 186 17.89 15.37 -2.95
CA ASP A 186 16.50 15.02 -3.15
C ASP A 186 15.62 15.74 -2.14
N ALA A 187 14.47 16.18 -2.60
CA ALA A 187 13.42 16.77 -1.82
C ALA A 187 12.21 15.86 -1.83
N SER A 188 11.61 15.61 -0.69
CA SER A 188 10.35 14.89 -0.57
C SER A 188 9.35 15.73 0.21
N TYR A 189 8.14 15.76 -0.31
CA TYR A 189 7.01 16.40 0.32
C TYR A 189 5.94 15.33 0.58
N ASN A 190 5.47 15.27 1.81
CA ASN A 190 4.41 14.36 2.23
C ASN A 190 3.31 15.17 2.91
N ALA A 191 2.06 14.97 2.50
CA ALA A 191 0.91 15.62 3.07
C ALA A 191 -0.19 14.59 3.33
N ASN A 192 -0.62 14.50 4.59
CA ASN A 192 -1.71 13.66 5.02
C ASN A 192 -2.88 14.54 5.45
N TYR A 193 -4.05 14.16 5.07
CA TYR A 193 -5.31 14.75 5.52
C TYR A 193 -6.25 13.62 5.93
N SER A 194 -6.88 13.74 7.07
CA SER A 194 -7.97 12.87 7.48
C SER A 194 -9.11 13.69 8.07
N TRP A 195 -10.30 13.29 7.71
CA TRP A 195 -11.55 13.79 8.25
C TRP A 195 -12.36 12.60 8.78
N GLU A 196 -12.94 12.75 9.93
CA GLU A 196 -13.76 11.74 10.58
C GLU A 196 -15.04 12.40 11.09
N ARG A 197 -16.18 11.76 10.83
CA ARG A 197 -17.47 12.20 11.32
C ARG A 197 -17.50 12.09 12.84
N GLY A 198 -17.91 13.14 13.51
CA GLY A 198 -18.16 13.14 14.93
C GLY A 198 -19.33 12.25 15.31
N THR A 199 -19.27 11.72 16.52
CA THR A 199 -20.39 11.01 17.11
C THR A 199 -21.51 11.98 17.49
N GLU A 200 -22.74 11.48 17.48
CA GLU A 200 -23.91 12.17 18.00
C GLU A 200 -24.26 11.56 19.35
N ASP A 201 -24.81 12.37 20.27
CA ASP A 201 -25.36 11.87 21.52
C ASP A 201 -26.78 11.27 21.31
N GLU A 202 -27.37 10.70 22.36
CA GLU A 202 -28.71 10.13 22.31
C GLU A 202 -29.81 11.16 22.01
N GLU A 203 -29.49 12.45 22.16
CA GLU A 203 -30.36 13.60 21.89
C GLU A 203 -30.19 14.16 20.48
N GLY A 204 -29.25 13.60 19.68
CA GLY A 204 -28.96 14.00 18.30
C GLY A 204 -28.05 15.22 18.19
N ASN A 205 -27.37 15.62 19.27
CA ASN A 205 -26.39 16.69 19.21
C ASN A 205 -25.05 16.15 18.68
N SER A 206 -24.52 16.76 17.64
CA SER A 206 -23.22 16.38 17.07
C SER A 206 -22.07 16.99 17.87
N TYR A 207 -21.11 16.16 18.26
CA TYR A 207 -19.86 16.61 18.90
C TYR A 207 -18.88 17.29 17.91
N GLY A 208 -19.27 17.40 16.64
CA GLY A 208 -18.45 17.96 15.58
C GLY A 208 -17.50 16.93 14.94
N ASN A 209 -16.97 17.30 13.80
CA ASN A 209 -16.09 16.44 13.04
C ASN A 209 -14.61 16.65 13.39
N THR A 210 -13.82 15.59 13.31
CA THR A 210 -12.37 15.68 13.55
C THR A 210 -11.63 15.85 12.23
N ILE A 211 -10.73 16.82 12.19
CA ILE A 211 -9.84 17.03 11.03
C ILE A 211 -8.40 16.98 11.49
N ASN A 212 -7.61 16.11 10.87
CA ASN A 212 -6.17 16.05 11.09
C ASN A 212 -5.43 16.37 9.78
N THR A 213 -4.45 17.25 9.87
CA THR A 213 -3.57 17.57 8.75
C THR A 213 -2.12 17.50 9.18
N GLN A 214 -1.31 16.80 8.42
CA GLN A 214 0.13 16.71 8.62
C GLN A 214 0.83 17.02 7.31
N ARG A 215 1.86 17.85 7.37
CA ARG A 215 2.71 18.17 6.22
C ARG A 215 4.16 18.03 6.63
N GLU A 216 4.94 17.40 5.79
CA GLU A 216 6.36 17.21 6.00
C GLU A 216 7.12 17.53 4.72
N LEU A 217 8.13 18.36 4.84
CA LEU A 217 9.08 18.65 3.76
C LEU A 217 10.46 18.19 4.22
N THR A 218 11.00 17.19 3.53
CA THR A 218 12.34 16.67 3.83
C THR A 218 13.27 16.99 2.67
N LEU A 219 14.41 17.58 2.99
CA LEU A 219 15.47 17.84 2.02
C LEU A 219 16.72 17.07 2.43
N ASN A 220 17.17 16.15 1.57
CA ASN A 220 18.37 15.36 1.78
C ASN A 220 19.49 15.85 0.83
N GLY A 221 20.68 15.97 1.36
CA GLY A 221 21.88 16.32 0.59
C GLY A 221 23.01 15.33 0.86
N ASN A 222 23.59 14.78 -0.18
CA ASN A 222 24.78 13.95 -0.12
C ASN A 222 25.91 14.61 -0.91
N PHE A 223 27.01 14.89 -0.23
CA PHE A 223 28.15 15.63 -0.74
C PHE A 223 29.34 14.70 -0.97
N ASN A 224 29.73 14.50 -2.22
CA ASN A 224 30.92 13.72 -2.55
C ASN A 224 32.15 14.64 -2.60
N LEU A 225 32.80 14.80 -1.44
CA LEU A 225 33.97 15.67 -1.31
C LEU A 225 35.16 15.25 -2.18
N VAL A 226 35.30 13.96 -2.48
CA VAL A 226 36.35 13.47 -3.39
C VAL A 226 36.16 14.04 -4.81
N LYS A 227 34.91 14.10 -5.29
CA LYS A 227 34.60 14.75 -6.57
C LYS A 227 34.88 16.25 -6.52
N LEU A 228 34.51 16.93 -5.43
CA LEU A 228 34.80 18.35 -5.22
C LEU A 228 36.32 18.61 -5.27
N TYR A 229 37.12 17.84 -4.54
CA TYR A 229 38.59 17.99 -4.57
C TYR A 229 39.19 17.72 -5.95
N ASN A 230 38.58 16.84 -6.75
CA ASN A 230 39.03 16.56 -8.11
C ASN A 230 38.82 17.71 -9.10
N HIS A 231 38.03 18.74 -8.73
CA HIS A 231 37.95 19.99 -9.51
C HIS A 231 39.24 20.81 -9.42
N VAL A 232 40.02 20.66 -8.36
CA VAL A 232 41.30 21.33 -8.20
C VAL A 232 42.40 20.42 -8.76
N PRO A 233 43.11 20.82 -9.85
CA PRO A 233 44.07 19.95 -10.57
C PRO A 233 45.18 19.38 -9.67
N PHE A 234 45.62 20.13 -8.67
CA PHE A 234 46.61 19.70 -7.69
C PHE A 234 46.08 18.56 -6.80
N LEU A 235 44.90 18.74 -6.24
CA LEU A 235 44.26 17.74 -5.34
C LEU A 235 43.89 16.47 -6.11
N LYS A 236 43.46 16.61 -7.35
CA LYS A 236 43.22 15.46 -8.24
C LYS A 236 44.47 14.60 -8.44
N LYS A 237 45.64 15.22 -8.70
CA LYS A 237 46.90 14.47 -8.85
C LYS A 237 47.28 13.71 -7.57
N VAL A 238 46.99 14.26 -6.40
CA VAL A 238 47.21 13.59 -5.11
C VAL A 238 46.28 12.41 -4.93
N ASN A 239 44.98 12.59 -5.17
CA ASN A 239 43.98 11.52 -5.12
C ASN A 239 44.31 10.37 -6.09
N ASP A 240 44.65 10.69 -7.36
CA ASP A 240 45.00 9.69 -8.36
C ASP A 240 46.20 8.84 -7.92
N LYS A 241 47.18 9.45 -7.27
CA LYS A 241 48.35 8.71 -6.73
C LYS A 241 47.92 7.78 -5.58
N PHE A 242 47.08 8.25 -4.69
CA PHE A 242 46.59 7.47 -3.54
C PHE A 242 45.73 6.29 -3.99
N ASP A 243 44.79 6.50 -4.91
CA ASP A 243 43.94 5.44 -5.47
C ASP A 243 44.76 4.37 -6.22
N ARG A 244 45.76 4.79 -7.01
CA ARG A 244 46.68 3.83 -7.66
C ARG A 244 47.44 2.99 -6.65
N THR A 245 47.83 3.58 -5.53
CA THR A 245 48.54 2.86 -4.48
C THR A 245 47.63 1.85 -3.79
N GLN A 246 46.39 2.23 -3.48
CA GLN A 246 45.39 1.31 -2.92
C GLN A 246 45.02 0.18 -3.88
N SER A 247 44.80 0.51 -5.16
CA SER A 247 44.48 -0.49 -6.18
C SER A 247 45.62 -1.50 -6.39
N ARG A 248 46.89 -1.05 -6.34
CA ARG A 248 48.05 -1.93 -6.38
C ARG A 248 48.16 -2.82 -5.16
N ALA A 249 47.88 -2.28 -3.99
CA ALA A 249 47.88 -3.06 -2.73
C ALA A 249 46.77 -4.13 -2.73
N GLN A 250 45.57 -3.79 -3.19
CA GLN A 250 44.48 -4.76 -3.33
C GLN A 250 44.80 -5.84 -4.37
N MET A 251 45.38 -5.48 -5.52
CA MET A 251 45.83 -6.47 -6.49
C MET A 251 46.88 -7.41 -5.95
N GLN A 252 47.84 -6.89 -5.18
CA GLN A 252 48.87 -7.72 -4.53
C GLN A 252 48.26 -8.68 -3.51
N ARG A 253 47.31 -8.21 -2.68
CA ARG A 253 46.58 -9.08 -1.73
C ARG A 253 45.82 -10.20 -2.45
N LYS A 254 45.06 -9.87 -3.50
CA LYS A 254 44.35 -10.87 -4.32
C LYS A 254 45.30 -11.87 -5.02
N LYS A 255 46.51 -11.42 -5.45
CA LYS A 255 47.51 -12.32 -6.02
C LYS A 255 48.11 -13.25 -4.94
N GLN A 256 48.32 -12.74 -3.73
CA GLN A 256 48.83 -13.55 -2.62
C GLN A 256 47.79 -14.58 -2.15
N GLU A 257 46.51 -14.18 -2.05
CA GLU A 257 45.43 -15.12 -1.71
C GLU A 257 45.26 -16.22 -2.76
N LYS A 258 45.34 -15.87 -4.06
CA LYS A 258 45.31 -16.88 -5.14
C LYS A 258 46.53 -17.80 -5.09
N LYS A 259 47.72 -17.31 -4.71
CA LYS A 259 48.90 -18.15 -4.52
C LYS A 259 48.77 -19.10 -3.33
N LYS A 260 48.25 -18.60 -2.18
CA LYS A 260 47.96 -19.42 -1.01
C LYS A 260 46.95 -20.52 -1.30
N LYS A 261 45.81 -20.19 -1.92
CA LYS A 261 44.80 -21.19 -2.32
C LYS A 261 45.34 -22.21 -3.32
N LYS A 262 46.27 -21.82 -4.22
CA LYS A 262 46.93 -22.76 -5.11
C LYS A 262 47.94 -23.67 -4.40
N GLN A 263 48.62 -23.18 -3.39
CA GLN A 263 49.51 -23.97 -2.58
C GLN A 263 48.75 -24.95 -1.69
N GLU A 264 47.69 -24.50 -1.04
CA GLU A 264 46.78 -25.36 -0.24
C GLU A 264 46.13 -26.45 -1.08
N ALA A 265 45.71 -26.12 -2.30
CA ALA A 265 45.16 -27.11 -3.24
C ALA A 265 46.19 -28.11 -3.73
N LYS A 266 47.46 -27.71 -3.89
CA LYS A 266 48.57 -28.61 -4.21
C LYS A 266 48.98 -29.52 -3.03
N GLU A 267 48.99 -29.00 -1.83
CA GLU A 267 49.22 -29.75 -0.60
C GLU A 267 48.10 -30.78 -0.34
N GLN A 268 46.87 -30.39 -0.58
CA GLN A 268 45.72 -31.31 -0.49
C GLN A 268 45.73 -32.38 -1.58
N ALA A 269 46.27 -32.11 -2.76
CA ALA A 269 46.45 -33.08 -3.83
C ALA A 269 47.64 -34.01 -3.64
N ALA A 270 48.63 -33.64 -2.83
CA ALA A 270 49.83 -34.42 -2.53
C ALA A 270 49.63 -35.40 -1.38
N ASP A 271 48.57 -35.31 -0.56
CA ASP A 271 48.25 -36.20 0.52
C ASP A 271 46.89 -36.88 0.34
N PRO A 272 46.83 -38.01 -0.38
CA PRO A 272 45.55 -38.68 -0.73
C PRO A 272 44.81 -39.29 0.46
N LYS A 273 45.40 -39.28 1.67
CA LYS A 273 44.77 -39.87 2.88
C LYS A 273 43.87 -38.93 3.67
N LYS A 274 43.75 -37.64 3.29
CA LYS A 274 42.92 -36.66 4.00
C LYS A 274 41.60 -36.30 3.32
N VAL A 275 41.26 -36.89 2.20
CA VAL A 275 39.96 -36.63 1.51
C VAL A 275 38.98 -37.74 1.87
N LEU A 276 38.38 -37.62 3.05
CA LEU A 276 37.09 -38.27 3.33
C LEU A 276 35.99 -37.35 2.80
N PRO A 277 35.19 -37.77 1.83
CA PRO A 277 34.13 -36.95 1.29
C PRO A 277 33.06 -36.68 2.35
N LYS A 278 32.81 -35.43 2.65
CA LYS A 278 31.74 -34.97 3.57
C LYS A 278 30.32 -35.43 3.19
N ASN A 279 30.15 -36.10 2.07
CA ASN A 279 28.84 -36.55 1.56
C ASN A 279 28.42 -37.94 2.06
N LYS A 280 29.29 -38.77 2.66
CA LYS A 280 28.83 -40.06 3.16
C LYS A 280 28.03 -40.01 4.46
N ARG A 281 28.26 -38.98 5.30
CA ARG A 281 27.52 -38.84 6.56
C ARG A 281 26.09 -38.30 6.40
N ALA A 282 25.77 -37.64 5.29
CA ALA A 282 24.43 -37.16 5.01
C ALA A 282 23.53 -38.31 4.49
N PHE A 283 24.11 -39.23 3.70
CA PHE A 283 23.38 -40.35 3.12
C PHE A 283 23.03 -41.44 4.14
N GLU A 284 23.88 -41.66 5.16
CA GLU A 284 23.58 -42.62 6.23
C GLU A 284 22.56 -42.11 7.25
N ARG A 285 22.31 -40.81 7.33
CA ARG A 285 21.26 -40.23 8.19
C ARG A 285 19.87 -40.24 7.58
N GLU A 286 19.74 -40.31 6.26
CA GLU A 286 18.43 -40.41 5.60
C GLU A 286 17.85 -41.83 5.58
N ILE A 287 18.71 -42.86 5.67
CA ILE A 287 18.24 -44.24 5.66
C ILE A 287 17.69 -44.70 7.03
N THR A 288 18.04 -44.02 8.12
CA THR A 288 17.58 -44.37 9.48
C THR A 288 16.29 -43.67 9.91
N LEU A 289 15.60 -42.95 9.04
CA LEU A 289 14.36 -42.20 9.34
C LEU A 289 13.12 -42.74 8.60
N LEU A 290 13.17 -43.91 8.00
CA LEU A 290 11.96 -44.56 7.49
C LEU A 290 11.42 -45.51 8.57
N PRO A 291 10.22 -45.29 9.10
CA PRO A 291 9.60 -46.22 10.05
C PRO A 291 9.15 -47.48 9.31
N ASP A 292 9.49 -48.62 9.89
CA ASP A 292 8.94 -49.91 9.50
C ASP A 292 7.40 -49.89 9.66
N THR A 293 6.70 -50.13 8.57
CA THR A 293 5.28 -50.50 8.59
C THR A 293 5.15 -51.95 8.19
#